data_32638e9344c41327d8a92f9f9eb155ea
#
_entry.id   32638e9344c41327d8a92f9f9eb155ea
#
_cell.length_a   1.000
_cell.length_b   1.000
_cell.length_c   1.000
_cell.angle_alpha   90.00
_cell.angle_beta   90.00
_cell.angle_gamma   90.00
#
_symmetry.space_group_name_H-M   'P 1'
#
loop_
_entity.id
_entity.type
_entity.pdbx_description
1 polymer ?
#
loop_
_entity_poly.entity_id
_entity_poly.type
_entity_poly.pdbx_seq_one_letter_code
_entity_poly.pdbx_strand_id
1 'polypeptide(L)'
;MNITHDMSNDLTEYDPESRQVDGPNPIENRISSSAARVPDIISCTSGITVQGRQLHSFAFTTDAAIIRNTNADAILAVYPFTGEPVITQALLTAAQAPLFVGVGGGTTTGPRVIQLAMMAEMQGAAGVVLNAPAPPSTVYDVARITNTPVIATVLTCDDELDEKIEAGASIINAVSYTHLTLP
;
A
#
# COMPACT_ATOMS: atom_id res chain seq x y z
N MET A 1 73.66 -27.64 15.83
CA MET A 1 72.38 -27.37 16.42
C MET A 1 71.41 -27.08 15.20
N ASN A 2 70.83 -28.16 14.68
CA ASN A 2 69.95 -28.12 13.52
C ASN A 2 68.51 -28.02 14.00
N ILE A 3 67.86 -26.95 13.60
CA ILE A 3 66.41 -26.81 13.77
C ILE A 3 65.80 -27.01 12.42
N THR A 4 65.34 -28.22 12.14
CA THR A 4 64.48 -28.52 10.99
C THR A 4 63.07 -28.15 11.40
N HIS A 5 62.50 -27.10 10.77
CA HIS A 5 61.08 -26.77 10.83
C HIS A 5 60.34 -27.75 9.95
N ASP A 6 59.59 -28.64 10.54
CA ASP A 6 58.63 -29.49 9.88
C ASP A 6 57.43 -28.66 9.49
N MET A 7 57.30 -28.33 8.19
CA MET A 7 56.09 -27.73 7.60
C MET A 7 55.24 -28.88 7.05
N SER A 8 54.66 -29.68 7.95
CA SER A 8 53.65 -30.63 7.52
C SER A 8 52.33 -29.88 7.33
N ASN A 9 51.98 -29.68 6.07
CA ASN A 9 50.67 -29.64 5.45
C ASN A 9 49.45 -29.82 6.39
N ASP A 10 48.91 -28.73 6.85
CA ASP A 10 47.51 -28.68 7.31
C ASP A 10 46.67 -28.10 6.16
N LEU A 11 46.55 -28.91 5.07
CA LEU A 11 45.50 -28.74 4.11
C LEU A 11 44.24 -29.32 4.73
N THR A 12 43.53 -28.52 5.51
CA THR A 12 42.18 -28.87 5.92
C THR A 12 41.36 -29.14 4.66
N GLU A 13 40.99 -30.39 4.51
CA GLU A 13 40.20 -30.96 3.45
C GLU A 13 38.93 -30.06 3.26
N TYR A 14 38.84 -29.40 2.11
CA TYR A 14 37.69 -28.56 1.73
C TYR A 14 36.49 -29.48 1.57
N ASP A 15 35.59 -29.48 2.58
CA ASP A 15 34.30 -30.15 2.53
C ASP A 15 33.25 -29.21 1.90
N PRO A 16 32.85 -29.43 0.64
CA PRO A 16 31.86 -28.61 -0.03
C PRO A 16 30.44 -28.76 0.52
N GLU A 17 30.15 -29.79 1.32
CA GLU A 17 28.83 -30.04 1.91
C GLU A 17 28.62 -29.32 3.26
N SER A 18 29.66 -28.80 3.89
CA SER A 18 29.56 -28.13 5.19
C SER A 18 29.17 -26.64 5.07
N ARG A 19 29.07 -26.07 3.89
CA ARG A 19 28.50 -24.73 3.71
C ARG A 19 26.99 -24.83 3.64
N GLN A 20 26.33 -24.72 4.77
CA GLN A 20 25.01 -24.10 4.80
C GLN A 20 25.20 -22.71 4.19
N VAL A 21 24.81 -22.53 2.92
CA VAL A 21 24.76 -21.21 2.30
C VAL A 21 23.56 -20.53 2.96
N ASP A 22 23.81 -19.88 4.07
CA ASP A 22 22.88 -18.88 4.57
C ASP A 22 22.59 -17.95 3.43
N GLY A 23 21.31 -17.71 3.13
CA GLY A 23 20.91 -16.79 2.09
C GLY A 23 21.66 -15.46 2.24
N PRO A 24 21.76 -14.65 1.18
CA PRO A 24 22.54 -13.42 1.24
C PRO A 24 22.08 -12.60 2.44
N ASN A 25 23.02 -12.25 3.33
CA ASN A 25 22.73 -11.39 4.46
C ASN A 25 22.00 -10.14 3.97
N PRO A 26 20.83 -9.81 4.52
CA PRO A 26 20.11 -8.62 4.10
C PRO A 26 20.99 -7.40 4.37
N ILE A 27 21.28 -6.64 3.33
CA ILE A 27 21.98 -5.36 3.46
C ILE A 27 20.96 -4.37 4.00
N GLU A 28 21.04 -4.09 5.29
CA GLU A 28 20.17 -3.08 5.90
C GLU A 28 20.54 -1.69 5.41
N ASN A 29 19.57 -1.03 4.77
CA ASN A 29 19.72 0.37 4.41
C ASN A 29 19.41 1.24 5.63
N ARG A 30 20.46 1.84 6.23
CA ARG A 30 20.32 2.71 7.41
C ARG A 30 19.51 3.98 7.13
N ILE A 31 19.39 4.40 5.88
CA ILE A 31 18.64 5.60 5.50
C ILE A 31 17.13 5.34 5.51
N SER A 32 16.71 4.13 5.15
CA SER A 32 15.29 3.74 5.13
C SER A 32 14.85 2.99 6.39
N SER A 33 15.68 2.91 7.41
CA SER A 33 15.36 2.19 8.63
C SER A 33 14.35 2.96 9.50
N SER A 34 13.15 3.26 8.95
CA SER A 34 12.00 3.22 9.82
C SER A 34 11.47 4.44 10.53
N ALA A 35 11.06 5.45 9.81
CA ALA A 35 10.24 6.47 10.48
C ALA A 35 8.79 5.99 10.75
N ALA A 36 8.23 5.09 9.90
CA ALA A 36 6.83 4.65 10.02
C ALA A 36 6.74 3.12 9.81
N ARG A 37 7.04 2.36 10.87
CA ARG A 37 6.93 0.89 10.86
C ARG A 37 5.51 0.43 11.16
N VAL A 38 5.03 -0.45 10.31
CA VAL A 38 3.83 -1.25 10.58
C VAL A 38 4.17 -2.29 11.63
N PRO A 39 3.34 -2.48 12.67
CA PRO A 39 3.56 -3.54 13.66
C PRO A 39 3.54 -4.93 13.03
N ASP A 40 4.45 -5.81 13.45
CA ASP A 40 4.63 -7.17 12.90
C ASP A 40 3.35 -8.01 12.97
N ILE A 41 2.50 -7.78 13.97
CA ILE A 41 1.21 -8.47 14.14
C ILE A 41 0.28 -8.33 12.91
N ILE A 42 0.43 -7.28 12.13
CA ILE A 42 -0.37 -7.04 10.93
C ILE A 42 -0.20 -8.17 9.90
N SER A 43 0.97 -8.81 9.85
CA SER A 43 1.22 -9.95 8.97
C SER A 43 0.33 -11.17 9.26
N CYS A 44 -0.31 -11.23 10.44
CA CYS A 44 -1.27 -12.28 10.81
C CYS A 44 -2.66 -12.07 10.18
N THR A 45 -2.93 -10.93 9.56
CA THR A 45 -4.19 -10.70 8.84
C THR A 45 -4.23 -11.51 7.55
N SER A 46 -5.43 -11.84 7.07
CA SER A 46 -5.59 -12.53 5.77
C SER A 46 -5.10 -11.69 4.58
N GLY A 47 -5.11 -10.35 4.72
CA GLY A 47 -4.76 -9.44 3.65
C GLY A 47 -5.72 -9.51 2.46
N ILE A 48 -5.37 -8.78 1.41
CA ILE A 48 -6.04 -8.81 0.10
C ILE A 48 -4.99 -8.95 -1.00
N THR A 49 -5.38 -9.51 -2.14
CA THR A 49 -4.49 -9.59 -3.30
C THR A 49 -4.89 -8.55 -4.34
N VAL A 50 -3.99 -7.64 -4.66
CA VAL A 50 -4.20 -6.59 -5.68
C VAL A 50 -3.08 -6.68 -6.71
N GLN A 51 -3.44 -6.83 -7.98
CA GLN A 51 -2.48 -6.92 -9.10
C GLN A 51 -1.35 -7.94 -8.84
N GLY A 52 -1.70 -9.09 -8.24
CA GLY A 52 -0.76 -10.17 -7.92
C GLY A 52 0.12 -9.94 -6.69
N ARG A 53 -0.07 -8.85 -5.95
CA ARG A 53 0.63 -8.55 -4.70
C ARG A 53 -0.30 -8.78 -3.51
N GLN A 54 0.21 -9.48 -2.49
CA GLN A 54 -0.48 -9.63 -1.21
C GLN A 54 -0.27 -8.35 -0.39
N LEU A 55 -1.34 -7.77 0.11
CA LEU A 55 -1.35 -6.54 0.91
C LEU A 55 -2.01 -6.82 2.25
N HIS A 56 -1.27 -6.67 3.35
CA HIS A 56 -1.75 -6.85 4.72
C HIS A 56 -1.92 -5.51 5.45
N SER A 57 -1.29 -4.46 4.95
CA SER A 57 -1.24 -3.16 5.60
C SER A 57 -1.38 -2.01 4.63
N PHE A 58 -2.13 -0.99 5.07
CA PHE A 58 -2.32 0.27 4.35
C PHE A 58 -1.93 1.44 5.25
N ALA A 59 -0.99 2.27 4.82
CA ALA A 59 -0.73 3.54 5.46
C ALA A 59 -1.69 4.61 4.91
N PHE A 60 -2.54 5.16 5.78
CA PHE A 60 -3.45 6.25 5.42
C PHE A 60 -2.74 7.59 5.63
N THR A 61 -2.19 8.16 4.57
CA THR A 61 -1.41 9.41 4.65
C THR A 61 -1.24 10.08 3.30
N THR A 62 -1.05 11.41 3.34
CA THR A 62 -0.62 12.23 2.20
C THR A 62 0.72 12.93 2.46
N ASP A 63 1.35 12.64 3.58
CA ASP A 63 2.69 13.15 3.89
C ASP A 63 3.74 12.39 3.07
N ALA A 64 4.40 13.10 2.16
CA ALA A 64 5.39 12.52 1.26
C ALA A 64 6.59 11.90 2.00
N ALA A 65 6.95 12.43 3.18
CA ALA A 65 8.03 11.87 3.98
C ALA A 65 7.62 10.53 4.61
N ILE A 66 6.38 10.42 5.08
CA ILE A 66 5.83 9.16 5.58
C ILE A 66 5.68 8.16 4.43
N ILE A 67 5.10 8.58 3.31
CA ILE A 67 4.93 7.77 2.09
C ILE A 67 6.27 7.16 1.66
N ARG A 68 7.33 7.95 1.69
CA ARG A 68 8.68 7.49 1.29
C ARG A 68 9.32 6.53 2.27
N ASN A 69 9.00 6.62 3.56
CA ASN A 69 9.70 5.93 4.65
C ASN A 69 8.82 4.92 5.41
N THR A 70 7.64 4.59 4.92
CA THR A 70 6.81 3.53 5.49
C THR A 70 7.18 2.17 4.92
N ASN A 71 7.03 1.11 5.73
CA ASN A 71 7.09 -0.28 5.30
C ASN A 71 5.70 -0.90 5.12
N ALA A 72 4.63 -0.10 5.07
CA ALA A 72 3.30 -0.60 4.74
C ALA A 72 3.28 -1.16 3.31
N ASP A 73 2.47 -2.21 3.10
CA ASP A 73 2.36 -2.87 1.80
C ASP A 73 1.73 -1.98 0.72
N ALA A 74 0.90 -1.02 1.14
CA ALA A 74 0.26 -0.05 0.27
C ALA A 74 -0.02 1.27 1.00
N ILE A 75 -0.35 2.30 0.23
CA ILE A 75 -0.65 3.63 0.74
C ILE A 75 -2.04 4.05 0.25
N LEU A 76 -2.84 4.59 1.16
CA LEU A 76 -4.14 5.18 0.89
C LEU A 76 -4.02 6.70 1.03
N ALA A 77 -3.90 7.40 -0.09
CA ALA A 77 -3.69 8.84 -0.13
C ALA A 77 -5.01 9.56 -0.43
N VAL A 78 -5.70 9.97 0.63
CA VAL A 78 -6.97 10.70 0.56
C VAL A 78 -6.87 11.97 1.39
N TYR A 79 -7.35 13.08 0.88
CA TYR A 79 -7.34 14.37 1.55
C TYR A 79 -8.68 15.12 1.35
N PRO A 80 -9.03 16.08 2.25
CA PRO A 80 -10.38 16.64 2.30
C PRO A 80 -10.63 17.76 1.28
N PHE A 81 -9.76 17.93 0.30
CA PHE A 81 -9.88 18.94 -0.76
C PHE A 81 -10.20 18.30 -2.10
N THR A 82 -10.56 19.13 -3.08
CA THR A 82 -10.72 18.66 -4.46
C THR A 82 -9.43 18.01 -4.96
N GLY A 83 -9.55 16.82 -5.51
CA GLY A 83 -8.41 16.09 -6.06
C GLY A 83 -7.72 16.88 -7.18
N GLU A 84 -6.39 16.91 -7.14
CA GLU A 84 -5.56 17.59 -8.13
C GLU A 84 -4.51 16.63 -8.70
N PRO A 85 -4.45 16.48 -10.04
CA PRO A 85 -3.49 15.56 -10.68
C PRO A 85 -2.03 15.84 -10.32
N VAL A 86 -1.66 17.10 -10.09
CA VAL A 86 -0.30 17.47 -9.69
C VAL A 86 0.07 16.93 -8.31
N ILE A 87 -0.87 16.91 -7.37
CA ILE A 87 -0.67 16.32 -6.04
C ILE A 87 -0.56 14.79 -6.17
N THR A 88 -1.47 14.17 -6.94
CA THR A 88 -1.42 12.73 -7.24
C THR A 88 -0.06 12.33 -7.80
N GLN A 89 0.44 13.07 -8.79
CA GLN A 89 1.75 12.81 -9.40
C GLN A 89 2.91 12.96 -8.40
N ALA A 90 2.87 13.96 -7.53
CA ALA A 90 3.89 14.18 -6.52
C ALA A 90 3.93 13.02 -5.51
N LEU A 91 2.77 12.55 -5.06
CA LEU A 91 2.66 11.42 -4.13
C LEU A 91 3.11 10.11 -4.79
N LEU A 92 2.73 9.86 -6.04
CA LEU A 92 3.19 8.70 -6.82
C LEU A 92 4.71 8.71 -6.99
N THR A 93 5.31 9.87 -7.21
CA THR A 93 6.77 10.01 -7.33
C THR A 93 7.49 9.71 -6.01
N ALA A 94 6.87 10.05 -4.88
CA ALA A 94 7.43 9.77 -3.56
C ALA A 94 7.26 8.30 -3.15
N ALA A 95 6.19 7.64 -3.61
CA ALA A 95 5.81 6.31 -3.16
C ALA A 95 6.78 5.20 -3.63
N GLN A 96 7.06 4.25 -2.74
CA GLN A 96 7.77 3.00 -3.04
C GLN A 96 6.82 1.79 -3.02
N ALA A 97 5.67 1.96 -2.39
CA ALA A 97 4.59 0.97 -2.33
C ALA A 97 3.44 1.38 -3.26
N PRO A 98 2.55 0.46 -3.64
CA PRO A 98 1.34 0.77 -4.39
C PRO A 98 0.54 1.89 -3.73
N LEU A 99 0.18 2.92 -4.51
CA LEU A 99 -0.55 4.08 -4.03
C LEU A 99 -1.98 4.07 -4.56
N PHE A 100 -2.95 4.12 -3.65
CA PHE A 100 -4.37 4.30 -3.95
C PHE A 100 -4.75 5.75 -3.66
N VAL A 101 -5.35 6.44 -4.60
CA VAL A 101 -5.57 7.89 -4.52
C VAL A 101 -7.05 8.25 -4.46
N GLY A 102 -7.39 9.23 -3.63
CA GLY A 102 -8.74 9.78 -3.53
C GLY A 102 -9.11 10.57 -4.78
N VAL A 103 -10.23 10.22 -5.42
CA VAL A 103 -10.71 10.87 -6.64
C VAL A 103 -12.10 11.47 -6.51
N GLY A 104 -12.86 11.10 -5.49
CA GLY A 104 -14.23 11.57 -5.33
C GLY A 104 -14.83 11.35 -3.95
N GLY A 105 -16.02 11.90 -3.77
CA GLY A 105 -16.72 12.00 -2.51
C GLY A 105 -16.35 13.31 -1.78
N GLY A 106 -17.27 13.84 -1.00
CA GLY A 106 -17.09 15.15 -0.36
C GLY A 106 -17.14 16.30 -1.36
N THR A 107 -16.06 17.05 -1.48
CA THR A 107 -15.99 18.26 -2.33
C THR A 107 -15.91 17.95 -3.84
N THR A 108 -15.52 16.75 -4.22
CA THR A 108 -15.40 16.35 -5.63
C THR A 108 -16.53 15.41 -6.02
N THR A 109 -17.40 15.84 -6.94
CA THR A 109 -18.58 15.11 -7.38
C THR A 109 -18.76 15.19 -8.89
N GLY A 110 -19.68 14.36 -9.42
CA GLY A 110 -20.09 14.36 -10.84
C GLY A 110 -18.96 14.00 -11.81
N PRO A 111 -18.99 14.54 -13.03
CA PRO A 111 -18.05 14.16 -14.10
C PRO A 111 -16.57 14.35 -13.75
N ARG A 112 -16.27 15.25 -12.81
CA ARG A 112 -14.89 15.48 -12.36
C ARG A 112 -14.30 14.26 -11.68
N VAL A 113 -15.10 13.48 -10.94
CA VAL A 113 -14.66 12.24 -10.29
C VAL A 113 -14.14 11.26 -11.35
N ILE A 114 -14.88 11.10 -12.43
CA ILE A 114 -14.54 10.21 -13.54
C ILE A 114 -13.23 10.65 -14.20
N GLN A 115 -13.08 11.95 -14.47
CA GLN A 115 -11.87 12.50 -15.06
C GLN A 115 -10.64 12.26 -14.16
N LEU A 116 -10.78 12.51 -12.85
CA LEU A 116 -9.70 12.29 -11.90
C LEU A 116 -9.34 10.81 -11.77
N ALA A 117 -10.33 9.91 -11.80
CA ALA A 117 -10.09 8.47 -11.76
C ALA A 117 -9.28 8.00 -12.98
N MET A 118 -9.67 8.41 -14.17
CA MET A 118 -8.93 8.12 -15.40
C MET A 118 -7.51 8.70 -15.38
N MET A 119 -7.35 9.94 -14.89
CA MET A 119 -6.02 10.56 -14.78
C MET A 119 -5.14 9.83 -13.78
N ALA A 120 -5.68 9.45 -12.63
CA ALA A 120 -4.96 8.67 -11.62
C ALA A 120 -4.47 7.32 -12.17
N GLU A 121 -5.34 6.61 -12.90
CA GLU A 121 -4.97 5.38 -13.60
C GLU A 121 -3.81 5.62 -14.58
N MET A 122 -3.93 6.63 -15.45
CA MET A 122 -2.90 6.96 -16.44
C MET A 122 -1.58 7.40 -15.80
N GLN A 123 -1.61 7.98 -14.60
CA GLN A 123 -0.43 8.34 -13.83
C GLN A 123 0.20 7.14 -13.11
N GLY A 124 -0.44 5.97 -13.10
CA GLY A 124 0.09 4.74 -12.50
C GLY A 124 -0.36 4.50 -11.05
N ALA A 125 -1.48 5.09 -10.62
CA ALA A 125 -2.08 4.73 -9.33
C ALA A 125 -2.48 3.24 -9.32
N ALA A 126 -2.26 2.58 -8.19
CA ALA A 126 -2.62 1.16 -8.02
C ALA A 126 -4.13 0.95 -7.91
N GLY A 127 -4.87 2.00 -7.65
CA GLY A 127 -6.32 2.05 -7.60
C GLY A 127 -6.82 3.43 -7.19
N VAL A 128 -8.13 3.61 -7.22
CA VAL A 128 -8.79 4.87 -6.88
C VAL A 128 -9.72 4.70 -5.69
N VAL A 129 -9.86 5.76 -4.91
CA VAL A 129 -10.66 5.77 -3.68
C VAL A 129 -11.81 6.75 -3.82
N LEU A 130 -13.00 6.28 -3.52
CA LEU A 130 -14.21 7.06 -3.37
C LEU A 130 -14.59 7.16 -1.89
N ASN A 131 -14.65 8.38 -1.36
CA ASN A 131 -15.02 8.62 0.03
C ASN A 131 -16.51 8.32 0.28
N ALA A 132 -16.88 8.14 1.54
CA ALA A 132 -18.21 7.73 1.97
C ALA A 132 -19.38 8.50 1.34
N PRO A 133 -19.32 9.84 1.16
CA PRO A 133 -20.40 10.58 0.51
C PRO A 133 -20.62 10.26 -0.99
N ALA A 134 -19.72 9.50 -1.62
CA ALA A 134 -19.93 9.10 -3.01
C ALA A 134 -21.07 8.08 -3.12
N PRO A 135 -22.13 8.36 -3.90
CA PRO A 135 -23.25 7.43 -4.07
C PRO A 135 -22.84 6.22 -4.91
N PRO A 136 -23.56 5.09 -4.82
CA PRO A 136 -23.31 3.88 -5.61
C PRO A 136 -23.25 4.15 -7.14
N SER A 137 -24.03 5.10 -7.64
CA SER A 137 -23.97 5.50 -9.06
C SER A 137 -22.60 6.05 -9.48
N THR A 138 -21.92 6.78 -8.60
CA THR A 138 -20.56 7.27 -8.86
C THR A 138 -19.55 6.11 -8.84
N VAL A 139 -19.73 5.14 -7.95
CA VAL A 139 -18.90 3.91 -7.92
C VAL A 139 -19.04 3.16 -9.24
N TYR A 140 -20.30 2.98 -9.70
CA TYR A 140 -20.58 2.33 -10.97
C TYR A 140 -19.91 3.03 -12.16
N ASP A 141 -20.05 4.35 -12.24
CA ASP A 141 -19.49 5.15 -13.34
C ASP A 141 -17.95 5.03 -13.39
N VAL A 142 -17.29 5.07 -12.23
CA VAL A 142 -15.83 4.94 -12.13
C VAL A 142 -15.39 3.51 -12.45
N ALA A 143 -16.02 2.50 -11.85
CA ALA A 143 -15.66 1.10 -12.03
C ALA A 143 -15.80 0.63 -13.49
N ARG A 144 -16.73 1.23 -14.24
CA ARG A 144 -16.94 0.90 -15.66
C ARG A 144 -15.90 1.51 -16.59
N ILE A 145 -15.24 2.59 -16.18
CA ILE A 145 -14.34 3.37 -17.04
C ILE A 145 -12.87 3.07 -16.73
N THR A 146 -12.54 2.77 -15.48
CA THR A 146 -11.18 2.47 -15.06
C THR A 146 -10.92 0.97 -15.05
N ASN A 147 -9.68 0.57 -15.33
CA ASN A 147 -9.22 -0.82 -15.21
C ASN A 147 -8.50 -1.07 -13.88
N THR A 148 -8.36 -0.05 -13.05
CA THR A 148 -7.76 -0.16 -11.71
C THR A 148 -8.82 -0.46 -10.66
N PRO A 149 -8.47 -1.14 -9.54
CA PRO A 149 -9.40 -1.39 -8.45
C PRO A 149 -10.04 -0.11 -7.91
N VAL A 150 -11.34 -0.15 -7.65
CA VAL A 150 -12.08 0.93 -7.00
C VAL A 150 -12.30 0.58 -5.53
N ILE A 151 -11.79 1.42 -4.64
CA ILE A 151 -12.06 1.35 -3.21
C ILE A 151 -13.23 2.26 -2.89
N ALA A 152 -14.31 1.73 -2.34
CA ALA A 152 -15.41 2.50 -1.81
C ALA A 152 -15.35 2.58 -0.29
N THR A 153 -15.41 3.78 0.27
CA THR A 153 -15.45 3.99 1.72
C THR A 153 -16.90 3.93 2.20
N VAL A 154 -17.12 3.21 3.31
CA VAL A 154 -18.41 3.11 4.01
C VAL A 154 -18.24 3.46 5.47
N LEU A 155 -19.25 4.06 6.07
CA LEU A 155 -19.28 4.43 7.49
C LEU A 155 -19.99 3.38 8.34
N THR A 156 -20.91 2.63 7.75
CA THR A 156 -21.75 1.61 8.37
C THR A 156 -21.79 0.38 7.47
N CYS A 157 -22.06 -0.79 8.07
CA CYS A 157 -22.29 -2.02 7.34
C CYS A 157 -23.80 -2.25 7.19
N ASP A 158 -24.41 -1.47 6.33
CA ASP A 158 -25.83 -1.47 6.01
C ASP A 158 -26.05 -1.66 4.49
N ASP A 159 -27.26 -1.37 4.02
CA ASP A 159 -27.64 -1.52 2.62
C ASP A 159 -26.69 -0.75 1.66
N GLU A 160 -26.09 0.37 2.11
CA GLU A 160 -25.14 1.15 1.30
C GLU A 160 -23.86 0.36 0.95
N LEU A 161 -23.45 -0.58 1.83
CA LEU A 161 -22.32 -1.46 1.56
C LEU A 161 -22.61 -2.37 0.38
N ASP A 162 -23.76 -3.05 0.40
CA ASP A 162 -24.14 -3.99 -0.66
C ASP A 162 -24.35 -3.25 -1.99
N GLU A 163 -25.00 -2.10 -1.98
CA GLU A 163 -25.16 -1.26 -3.19
C GLU A 163 -23.83 -0.83 -3.80
N LYS A 164 -22.81 -0.49 -2.99
CA LYS A 164 -21.48 -0.12 -3.49
C LYS A 164 -20.71 -1.32 -4.06
N ILE A 165 -20.88 -2.51 -3.47
CA ILE A 165 -20.31 -3.75 -4.01
C ILE A 165 -20.95 -4.09 -5.36
N GLU A 166 -22.27 -4.05 -5.44
CA GLU A 166 -23.01 -4.29 -6.69
C GLU A 166 -22.68 -3.26 -7.78
N ALA A 167 -22.40 -2.02 -7.39
CA ALA A 167 -21.93 -0.96 -8.29
C ALA A 167 -20.51 -1.18 -8.82
N GLY A 168 -19.76 -2.17 -8.31
CA GLY A 168 -18.44 -2.55 -8.82
C GLY A 168 -17.26 -2.12 -7.95
N ALA A 169 -17.48 -1.78 -6.68
CA ALA A 169 -16.37 -1.60 -5.74
C ALA A 169 -15.60 -2.90 -5.59
N SER A 170 -14.30 -2.86 -5.84
CA SER A 170 -13.41 -4.01 -5.72
C SER A 170 -12.94 -4.23 -4.28
N ILE A 171 -12.89 -3.16 -3.51
CA ILE A 171 -12.41 -3.15 -2.12
C ILE A 171 -13.32 -2.22 -1.32
N ILE A 172 -13.67 -2.63 -0.11
CA ILE A 172 -14.41 -1.79 0.84
C ILE A 172 -13.46 -1.27 1.92
N ASN A 173 -13.45 0.04 2.10
CA ASN A 173 -12.78 0.72 3.21
C ASN A 173 -13.82 1.06 4.27
N ALA A 174 -13.99 0.18 5.27
CA ALA A 174 -14.92 0.41 6.38
C ALA A 174 -14.25 1.31 7.43
N VAL A 175 -14.77 2.52 7.60
CA VAL A 175 -14.27 3.50 8.57
C VAL A 175 -15.25 3.53 9.74
N SER A 176 -14.87 2.87 10.84
CA SER A 176 -15.61 2.94 12.09
C SER A 176 -15.14 4.15 12.91
N TYR A 177 -16.01 5.14 13.11
CA TYR A 177 -15.81 6.13 14.15
C TYR A 177 -16.23 5.50 15.49
N THR A 178 -15.34 4.74 16.09
CA THR A 178 -15.50 4.42 17.51
C THR A 178 -15.27 5.70 18.29
N HIS A 179 -16.35 6.33 18.76
CA HIS A 179 -16.26 7.27 19.84
C HIS A 179 -15.80 6.48 21.07
N LEU A 180 -14.51 6.47 21.31
CA LEU A 180 -13.97 6.15 22.61
C LEU A 180 -14.42 7.27 23.55
N THR A 181 -15.59 7.14 24.16
CA THR A 181 -15.91 7.84 25.40
C THR A 181 -15.00 7.20 26.44
N LEU A 182 -13.86 7.85 26.68
CA LEU A 182 -13.07 7.55 27.88
C LEU A 182 -13.93 7.90 29.09
N PRO A 183 -13.98 7.04 30.09
CA PRO A 183 -14.70 7.29 31.34
C PRO A 183 -14.11 8.45 32.11
#